data_97755f58ecc9b8ad81934ea931887df7
#
_entry.id   97755f58ecc9b8ad81934ea931887df7
#
_cell.length_a   1.000
_cell.length_b   1.000
_cell.length_c   1.000
_cell.angle_alpha   90.00
_cell.angle_beta   90.00
_cell.angle_gamma   90.00
#
_symmetry.space_group_name_H-M   'P 1'
#
loop_
_entity.id
_entity.type
_entity.pdbx_description
1 polymer ?
#
loop_
_entity_poly.entity_id
_entity_poly.type
_entity_poly.pdbx_seq_one_letter_code
_entity_poly.pdbx_strand_id
1 'polypeptide(L)'
;MIEAAGGMVTNSKGAFLFIYRNGKWDLPKGKIEKGEKNREGAVREVEEECGITVSAIGQKICKTYHTYTVKGEVVLKRTHWYEMSYKGAEKLKPQKEEGITEVRWFRKGHIDAIVKNTFPSIMDVLAKMDLFKDKPAPLSE
;
A
#
# COMPACT_ATOMS: atom_id res chain seq x y z
N MET A 1 -0.10 19.13 7.62
CA MET A 1 -0.13 17.67 7.48
C MET A 1 -0.65 17.29 6.09
N ILE A 2 0.03 16.38 5.43
CA ILE A 2 -0.41 15.89 4.12
C ILE A 2 -1.28 14.64 4.33
N GLU A 3 -2.47 14.64 3.69
CA GLU A 3 -3.36 13.50 3.71
C GLU A 3 -3.18 12.68 2.44
N ALA A 4 -3.02 11.38 2.60
CA ALA A 4 -2.90 10.43 1.50
C ALA A 4 -3.81 9.23 1.76
N ALA A 5 -4.05 8.45 0.73
CA ALA A 5 -4.84 7.23 0.85
C ALA A 5 -4.33 6.19 -0.13
N GLY A 6 -4.52 4.95 0.21
CA GLY A 6 -4.12 3.84 -0.65
C GLY A 6 -4.81 2.55 -0.26
N GLY A 7 -4.38 1.47 -0.87
CA GLY A 7 -5.07 0.20 -0.69
C GLY A 7 -4.21 -1.03 -0.72
N MET A 8 -4.70 -2.04 -0.02
CA MET A 8 -4.23 -3.41 -0.10
C MET A 8 -5.23 -4.16 -0.98
N VAL A 9 -4.83 -4.44 -2.21
CA VAL A 9 -5.70 -5.06 -3.20
C VAL A 9 -5.46 -6.56 -3.23
N THR A 10 -6.55 -7.32 -3.15
CA THR A 10 -6.52 -8.79 -3.22
C THR A 10 -7.23 -9.23 -4.51
N ASN A 11 -6.62 -10.11 -5.28
CA ASN A 11 -7.25 -10.67 -6.47
C ASN A 11 -8.03 -11.96 -6.15
N SER A 12 -8.68 -12.53 -7.17
CA SER A 12 -9.50 -13.73 -7.01
C SER A 12 -8.72 -14.98 -6.61
N LYS A 13 -7.39 -14.95 -6.73
CA LYS A 13 -6.51 -16.05 -6.32
C LYS A 13 -5.95 -15.85 -4.92
N GLY A 14 -6.37 -14.79 -4.23
CA GLY A 14 -5.88 -14.47 -2.89
C GLY A 14 -4.50 -13.84 -2.85
N ALA A 15 -4.00 -13.36 -3.99
CA ALA A 15 -2.72 -12.66 -4.03
C ALA A 15 -2.89 -11.16 -3.79
N PHE A 16 -1.85 -10.52 -3.29
CA PHE A 16 -1.85 -9.11 -2.90
C PHE A 16 -0.97 -8.29 -3.82
N LEU A 17 -1.39 -7.05 -4.08
CA LEU A 17 -0.74 -6.16 -5.03
C LEU A 17 0.26 -5.24 -4.34
N PHE A 18 1.51 -5.27 -4.82
CA PHE A 18 2.57 -4.39 -4.33
C PHE A 18 3.22 -3.66 -5.49
N ILE A 19 3.75 -2.48 -5.19
CA ILE A 19 4.54 -1.70 -6.14
C ILE A 19 6.01 -1.71 -5.70
N TYR A 20 6.92 -1.61 -6.68
CA TYR A 20 8.33 -1.43 -6.41
C TYR A 20 8.70 -0.01 -6.84
N ARG A 21 9.10 0.81 -5.86
CA ARG A 21 9.40 2.21 -6.09
C ARG A 21 10.65 2.61 -5.35
N ASN A 22 11.57 3.25 -6.07
CA ASN A 22 12.82 3.75 -5.49
C ASN A 22 13.58 2.67 -4.69
N GLY A 23 13.61 1.45 -5.23
CA GLY A 23 14.36 0.35 -4.65
C GLY A 23 13.70 -0.35 -3.47
N LYS A 24 12.42 -0.07 -3.19
CA LYS A 24 11.69 -0.70 -2.09
C LYS A 24 10.29 -1.12 -2.51
N TRP A 25 9.82 -2.21 -1.89
CA TRP A 25 8.43 -2.61 -2.03
C TRP A 25 7.55 -1.69 -1.19
N ASP A 26 6.39 -1.38 -1.72
CA ASP A 26 5.44 -0.44 -1.12
C ASP A 26 4.04 -0.83 -1.55
N LEU A 27 3.04 -0.18 -0.96
CA LEU A 27 1.65 -0.32 -1.39
C LEU A 27 1.25 0.91 -2.19
N PRO A 28 0.36 0.75 -3.18
CA PRO A 28 -0.10 1.90 -3.97
C PRO A 28 -0.88 2.88 -3.10
N LYS A 29 -0.52 4.15 -3.20
CA LYS A 29 -1.16 5.26 -2.49
C LYS A 29 -0.73 6.57 -3.12
N GLY A 30 -1.40 7.64 -2.71
CA GLY A 30 -1.02 8.98 -3.10
C GLY A 30 -1.83 10.03 -2.40
N LYS A 31 -1.55 11.29 -2.70
CA LYS A 31 -2.19 12.44 -2.08
C LYS A 31 -3.69 12.48 -2.39
N ILE A 32 -4.47 12.77 -1.36
CA ILE A 32 -5.91 13.04 -1.52
C ILE A 32 -6.06 14.42 -2.13
N GLU A 33 -6.89 14.54 -3.15
CA GLU A 33 -7.17 15.81 -3.81
C GLU A 33 -8.21 16.60 -3.03
N LYS A 34 -8.21 17.93 -3.22
CA LYS A 34 -9.16 18.80 -2.56
C LYS A 34 -10.58 18.40 -2.90
N GLY A 35 -11.41 18.23 -1.87
CA GLY A 35 -12.82 17.84 -2.03
C GLY A 35 -13.03 16.35 -2.23
N GLU A 36 -11.97 15.58 -2.32
CA GLU A 36 -12.04 14.13 -2.50
C GLU A 36 -12.12 13.44 -1.14
N LYS A 37 -13.00 12.44 -1.03
CA LYS A 37 -13.07 11.63 0.19
C LYS A 37 -11.90 10.65 0.23
N ASN A 38 -11.51 10.24 1.43
CA ASN A 38 -10.38 9.31 1.60
C ASN A 38 -10.56 8.04 0.79
N ARG A 39 -11.74 7.44 0.80
CA ARG A 39 -12.04 6.20 0.06
C ARG A 39 -11.92 6.41 -1.45
N GLU A 40 -12.40 7.53 -1.94
CA GLU A 40 -12.33 7.88 -3.36
C GLU A 40 -10.88 8.06 -3.81
N GLY A 41 -10.10 8.79 -3.00
CA GLY A 41 -8.68 9.01 -3.28
C GLY A 41 -7.89 7.72 -3.27
N ALA A 42 -8.21 6.82 -2.33
CA ALA A 42 -7.55 5.52 -2.24
C ALA A 42 -7.73 4.71 -3.53
N VAL A 43 -8.97 4.62 -4.02
CA VAL A 43 -9.29 3.89 -5.25
C VAL A 43 -8.57 4.54 -6.45
N ARG A 44 -8.70 5.86 -6.57
CA ARG A 44 -8.08 6.58 -7.68
C ARG A 44 -6.56 6.37 -7.73
N GLU A 45 -5.89 6.49 -6.59
CA GLU A 45 -4.43 6.32 -6.54
C GLU A 45 -4.00 4.90 -6.87
N VAL A 46 -4.71 3.90 -6.39
CA VAL A 46 -4.41 2.50 -6.72
C VAL A 46 -4.56 2.28 -8.24
N GLU A 47 -5.63 2.79 -8.82
CA GLU A 47 -5.89 2.64 -10.26
C GLU A 47 -4.82 3.34 -11.10
N GLU A 48 -4.41 4.54 -10.70
CA GLU A 48 -3.36 5.29 -11.40
C GLU A 48 -1.99 4.61 -11.31
N GLU A 49 -1.62 4.15 -10.11
CA GLU A 49 -0.29 3.58 -9.90
C GLU A 49 -0.11 2.19 -10.47
N CYS A 50 -1.17 1.42 -10.55
CA CYS A 50 -1.10 0.00 -10.94
C CYS A 50 -1.71 -0.33 -12.30
N GLY A 51 -2.51 0.58 -12.87
CA GLY A 51 -3.14 0.36 -14.18
C GLY A 51 -4.29 -0.62 -14.13
N ILE A 52 -4.99 -0.73 -13.01
CA ILE A 52 -6.15 -1.62 -12.87
C ILE A 52 -7.40 -0.81 -12.56
N THR A 53 -8.56 -1.45 -12.72
CA THR A 53 -9.84 -0.92 -12.25
C THR A 53 -10.25 -1.70 -11.01
N VAL A 54 -10.27 -1.04 -9.86
CA VAL A 54 -10.64 -1.66 -8.59
C VAL A 54 -12.09 -2.13 -8.64
N SER A 55 -12.33 -3.39 -8.27
CA SER A 55 -13.68 -3.97 -8.35
C SER A 55 -14.54 -3.54 -7.16
N ALA A 56 -13.96 -3.50 -5.96
CA ALA A 56 -14.68 -3.08 -4.76
C ALA A 56 -13.71 -2.56 -3.71
N ILE A 57 -14.18 -1.62 -2.89
CA ILE A 57 -13.44 -1.15 -1.73
C ILE A 57 -14.15 -1.63 -0.47
N GLY A 58 -13.38 -2.19 0.44
CA GLY A 58 -13.89 -2.73 1.70
C GLY A 58 -13.60 -1.84 2.89
N GLN A 59 -13.23 -2.46 4.00
CA GLN A 59 -13.02 -1.77 5.27
C GLN A 59 -11.71 -1.00 5.30
N LYS A 60 -11.67 0.03 6.15
CA LYS A 60 -10.44 0.71 6.48
C LYS A 60 -9.57 -0.23 7.32
N ILE A 61 -8.31 -0.38 6.93
CA ILE A 61 -7.36 -1.22 7.64
C ILE A 61 -6.77 -0.46 8.82
N CYS A 62 -6.17 0.70 8.54
CA CYS A 62 -5.48 1.52 9.55
C CYS A 62 -5.05 2.84 8.93
N LYS A 63 -4.45 3.70 9.76
CA LYS A 63 -3.72 4.89 9.34
C LYS A 63 -2.26 4.67 9.65
N THR A 64 -1.38 5.17 8.79
CA THR A 64 0.05 5.19 9.06
C THR A 64 0.58 6.61 8.94
N TYR A 65 1.72 6.87 9.57
CA TYR A 65 2.32 8.20 9.62
C TYR A 65 3.77 8.11 9.15
N HIS A 66 4.15 9.08 8.35
CA HIS A 66 5.52 9.17 7.84
C HIS A 66 5.96 10.63 7.86
N THR A 67 7.17 10.87 8.32
CA THR A 67 7.77 12.21 8.28
C THR A 67 8.87 12.24 7.23
N TYR A 68 8.98 13.36 6.55
CA TYR A 68 10.08 13.61 5.62
C TYR A 68 10.41 15.10 5.61
N THR A 69 11.59 15.43 5.11
CA THR A 69 12.04 16.80 5.09
C THR A 69 11.94 17.37 3.68
N VAL A 70 11.28 18.53 3.56
CA VAL A 70 11.17 19.27 2.31
C VAL A 70 11.67 20.67 2.57
N LYS A 71 12.73 21.08 1.86
CA LYS A 71 13.32 22.43 1.99
C LYS A 71 13.62 22.81 3.44
N GLY A 72 14.17 21.86 4.20
CA GLY A 72 14.54 22.10 5.60
C GLY A 72 13.40 21.99 6.60
N GLU A 73 12.16 21.80 6.15
CA GLU A 73 11.02 21.65 7.04
C GLU A 73 10.57 20.21 7.13
N VAL A 74 10.18 19.77 8.33
CA VAL A 74 9.64 18.44 8.56
C VAL A 74 8.16 18.43 8.19
N VAL A 75 7.80 17.52 7.30
CA VAL A 75 6.42 17.35 6.85
C VAL A 75 5.90 16.02 7.36
N LEU A 76 4.70 16.03 7.93
CA LEU A 76 4.01 14.83 8.39
C LEU A 76 2.98 14.42 7.35
N LYS A 77 3.03 13.16 6.93
CA LYS A 77 2.10 12.56 6.00
C LYS A 77 1.31 11.48 6.71
N ARG A 78 -0.01 11.56 6.64
CA ARG A 78 -0.91 10.54 7.17
C ARG A 78 -1.56 9.80 6.00
N THR A 79 -1.44 8.48 5.99
CA THR A 79 -2.01 7.66 4.92
C THR A 79 -3.14 6.79 5.47
N HIS A 80 -4.29 6.85 4.81
CA HIS A 80 -5.46 6.05 5.13
C HIS A 80 -5.47 4.83 4.22
N TRP A 81 -5.46 3.63 4.81
CA TRP A 81 -5.36 2.38 4.07
C TRP A 81 -6.67 1.62 4.07
N TYR A 82 -7.05 1.10 2.90
CA TYR A 82 -8.32 0.38 2.71
C TYR A 82 -8.09 -0.97 2.07
N GLU A 83 -8.91 -1.95 2.46
CA GLU A 83 -8.98 -3.23 1.75
C GLU A 83 -9.71 -3.01 0.43
N MET A 84 -9.17 -3.63 -0.62
CA MET A 84 -9.78 -3.56 -1.96
C MET A 84 -9.74 -4.93 -2.60
N SER A 85 -10.67 -5.18 -3.51
CA SER A 85 -10.70 -6.41 -4.29
C SER A 85 -10.62 -6.12 -5.77
N TYR A 86 -10.05 -7.05 -6.50
CA TYR A 86 -9.88 -6.97 -7.94
C TYR A 86 -10.26 -8.29 -8.58
N LYS A 87 -11.22 -8.26 -9.49
CA LYS A 87 -11.71 -9.46 -10.21
C LYS A 87 -11.43 -9.39 -11.70
N GLY A 88 -10.71 -8.36 -12.16
CA GLY A 88 -10.41 -8.17 -13.57
C GLY A 88 -9.25 -9.02 -14.04
N ALA A 89 -8.91 -8.83 -15.31
CA ALA A 89 -7.78 -9.49 -15.96
C ALA A 89 -6.92 -8.50 -16.72
N GLU A 90 -6.89 -7.24 -16.26
CA GLU A 90 -6.09 -6.20 -16.88
C GLU A 90 -4.60 -6.46 -16.64
N LYS A 91 -3.81 -6.09 -17.62
CA LYS A 91 -2.35 -6.14 -17.48
C LYS A 91 -1.89 -5.03 -16.56
N LEU A 92 -1.09 -5.35 -15.55
CA LEU A 92 -0.54 -4.37 -14.64
C LEU A 92 0.33 -3.37 -15.39
N LYS A 93 0.19 -2.09 -15.06
CA LYS A 93 0.94 -1.01 -15.70
C LYS A 93 1.50 -0.06 -14.65
N PRO A 94 2.80 -0.16 -14.37
CA PRO A 94 3.44 0.75 -13.41
C PRO A 94 3.37 2.21 -13.88
N GLN A 95 3.06 3.12 -12.97
CA GLN A 95 3.09 4.56 -13.23
C GLN A 95 4.54 5.04 -13.09
N LYS A 96 5.27 5.00 -14.20
CA LYS A 96 6.72 5.27 -14.22
C LYS A 96 7.08 6.67 -13.80
N GLU A 97 6.22 7.66 -14.08
CA GLU A 97 6.43 9.06 -13.69
C GLU A 97 6.49 9.24 -12.18
N GLU A 98 5.94 8.31 -11.42
CA GLU A 98 5.99 8.32 -9.96
C GLU A 98 7.13 7.47 -9.40
N GLY A 99 8.05 7.05 -10.24
CA GLY A 99 9.19 6.23 -9.83
C GLY A 99 8.85 4.77 -9.59
N ILE A 100 7.67 4.32 -10.01
CA ILE A 100 7.25 2.93 -9.88
C ILE A 100 7.80 2.15 -11.07
N THR A 101 8.67 1.18 -10.77
CA THR A 101 9.33 0.38 -11.81
C THR A 101 8.70 -0.98 -11.99
N GLU A 102 7.94 -1.45 -11.00
CA GLU A 102 7.30 -2.75 -11.06
C GLU A 102 6.00 -2.74 -10.25
N VAL A 103 4.99 -3.48 -10.73
CA VAL A 103 3.77 -3.79 -10.01
C VAL A 103 3.60 -5.30 -10.10
N ARG A 104 3.38 -5.96 -8.96
CA ARG A 104 3.38 -7.42 -8.93
C ARG A 104 2.40 -7.95 -7.89
N TRP A 105 1.76 -9.09 -8.22
CA TRP A 105 0.94 -9.86 -7.28
C TRP A 105 1.83 -10.79 -6.47
N PHE A 106 1.64 -10.78 -5.15
CA PHE A 106 2.35 -11.69 -4.24
C PHE A 106 1.36 -12.58 -3.52
N ARG A 107 1.61 -13.87 -3.52
CA ARG A 107 0.85 -14.81 -2.72
C ARG A 107 1.25 -14.68 -1.25
N LYS A 108 0.32 -15.04 -0.36
CA LYS A 108 0.55 -14.95 1.09
C LYS A 108 1.88 -15.59 1.53
N GLY A 109 2.24 -16.73 0.95
CA GLY A 109 3.49 -17.42 1.28
C GLY A 109 4.76 -16.71 0.81
N HIS A 110 4.64 -15.66 -0.02
CA HIS A 110 5.79 -14.92 -0.56
C HIS A 110 5.94 -13.52 0.03
N ILE A 111 5.15 -13.18 1.05
CA ILE A 111 5.19 -11.86 1.69
C ILE A 111 6.56 -11.59 2.36
N ASP A 112 7.30 -12.62 2.72
CA ASP A 112 8.65 -12.47 3.29
C ASP A 112 9.57 -11.62 2.40
N ALA A 113 9.42 -11.70 1.09
CA ALA A 113 10.21 -10.90 0.16
C ALA A 113 9.89 -9.40 0.31
N ILE A 114 8.66 -9.08 0.65
CA ILE A 114 8.23 -7.70 0.91
C ILE A 114 8.82 -7.21 2.22
N VAL A 115 8.67 -8.00 3.28
CA VAL A 115 9.11 -7.64 4.64
C VAL A 115 10.60 -7.32 4.69
N LYS A 116 11.40 -7.99 3.87
CA LYS A 116 12.85 -7.78 3.82
C LYS A 116 13.26 -6.43 3.25
N ASN A 117 12.37 -5.78 2.49
CA ASN A 117 12.74 -4.55 1.79
C ASN A 117 11.53 -3.64 1.63
N THR A 118 10.98 -3.17 2.74
CA THR A 118 9.85 -2.25 2.74
C THR A 118 9.98 -1.25 3.89
N PHE A 119 9.01 -0.38 4.00
CA PHE A 119 8.96 0.64 5.05
C PHE A 119 8.27 0.11 6.32
N PRO A 120 8.66 0.61 7.51
CA PRO A 120 7.96 0.22 8.74
C PRO A 120 6.45 0.44 8.69
N SER A 121 5.99 1.52 8.04
CA SER A 121 4.56 1.80 7.91
C SER A 121 3.84 0.73 7.11
N ILE A 122 4.50 0.13 6.11
CA ILE A 122 3.92 -0.95 5.32
C ILE A 122 3.86 -2.23 6.15
N MET A 123 4.85 -2.48 6.98
CA MET A 123 4.83 -3.61 7.92
C MET A 123 3.65 -3.51 8.88
N ASP A 124 3.30 -2.29 9.31
CA ASP A 124 2.12 -2.06 10.16
C ASP A 124 0.83 -2.48 9.43
N VAL A 125 0.71 -2.14 8.15
CA VAL A 125 -0.46 -2.54 7.34
C VAL A 125 -0.51 -4.06 7.21
N LEU A 126 0.62 -4.69 6.92
CA LEU A 126 0.71 -6.15 6.79
C LEU A 126 0.33 -6.84 8.09
N ALA A 127 0.76 -6.31 9.23
CA ALA A 127 0.41 -6.86 10.55
C ALA A 127 -1.09 -6.77 10.80
N LYS A 128 -1.72 -5.65 10.45
CA LYS A 128 -3.17 -5.47 10.60
C LYS A 128 -3.97 -6.42 9.71
N MET A 129 -3.38 -6.86 8.61
CA MET A 129 -4.00 -7.82 7.68
C MET A 129 -3.64 -9.28 8.02
N ASP A 130 -2.94 -9.53 9.14
CA ASP A 130 -2.43 -10.85 9.52
C ASP A 130 -1.48 -11.47 8.50
N LEU A 131 -0.77 -10.63 7.75
CA LEU A 131 0.19 -11.09 6.75
C LEU A 131 1.63 -11.09 7.26
N PHE A 132 1.84 -10.43 8.38
CA PHE A 132 3.14 -10.36 9.03
C PHE A 132 2.91 -10.28 10.53
N LYS A 133 3.64 -11.10 11.28
CA LYS A 133 3.63 -11.02 12.75
C LYS A 133 5.04 -10.67 13.20
N ASP A 134 5.15 -9.64 14.02
CA ASP A 134 6.37 -9.42 14.76
C ASP A 134 6.65 -10.69 15.54
N LYS A 135 7.89 -11.15 15.52
CA LYS A 135 8.27 -12.28 16.35
C LYS A 135 7.91 -11.92 17.79
N PRO A 136 7.05 -12.70 18.42
CA PRO A 136 6.83 -12.49 19.85
C PRO A 136 8.19 -12.58 20.53
N ALA A 137 8.40 -11.75 21.53
CA ALA A 137 9.56 -11.91 22.39
C ALA A 137 9.66 -13.37 22.78
N PRO A 138 10.87 -13.98 22.76
CA PRO A 138 10.99 -15.37 23.18
C PRO A 138 10.33 -15.52 24.54
N LEU A 139 9.44 -16.46 24.62
CA LEU A 139 8.87 -16.79 25.91
C LEU A 139 10.02 -17.17 26.82
N SER A 140 10.14 -16.48 27.95
CA SER A 140 11.08 -16.90 28.95
C SER A 140 10.52 -18.20 29.53
N GLU A 141 11.10 -19.24 29.12
CA GLU A 141 10.76 -20.57 29.67
C GLU A 141 11.62 -20.90 30.82
#